data_fa26027129ea793d9fd40eefaa7d58c3
#
_entry.id   fa26027129ea793d9fd40eefaa7d58c3
#
_cell.length_a   1.000
_cell.length_b   1.000
_cell.length_c   1.000
_cell.angle_alpha   90.00
_cell.angle_beta   90.00
_cell.angle_gamma   90.00
#
_symmetry.space_group_name_H-M   'P 1'
#
loop_
_entity.id
_entity.type
_entity.pdbx_description
1 polymer ?
#
loop_
_entity_poly.entity_id
_entity_poly.type
_entity_poly.pdbx_seq_one_letter_code
_entity_poly.pdbx_strand_id
1 'polypeptide(L)'
;MQPSEERPQRRSRAESKEATKQALLYAGLIELVEHGLDAPSLDAICARAGYTRGAFYVHFKDRDDFFVAVMDWALTGILMAVLGANGDTDLRSAVDRFAGYMVHREWPVVGKYPIATHRLSEAICRSEQLKARWAEVFRKITEGLARLVMRAQERGEVRKSLDPHRAAESIVTMGVGAMHLQDTGVAFPQAQMTASVMALLEA
;
A
#
# COMPACT_ATOMS: atom_id res chain seq x y z
N MET A 1 41.92 17.01 -24.82
CA MET A 1 40.51 16.57 -25.05
C MET A 1 39.85 16.57 -23.69
N GLN A 2 39.15 17.66 -23.32
CA GLN A 2 38.45 17.79 -22.04
C GLN A 2 37.11 17.08 -22.13
N PRO A 3 36.66 16.35 -21.08
CA PRO A 3 35.33 15.79 -21.06
C PRO A 3 34.30 16.94 -20.92
N SER A 4 33.31 16.93 -21.80
CA SER A 4 32.16 17.83 -21.74
C SER A 4 31.34 17.53 -20.48
N GLU A 5 31.30 18.47 -19.56
CA GLU A 5 30.37 18.47 -18.44
C GLU A 5 28.95 18.52 -19.00
N GLU A 6 28.23 17.39 -18.92
CA GLU A 6 26.79 17.36 -19.15
C GLU A 6 26.08 18.23 -18.09
N ARG A 7 25.55 19.35 -18.50
CA ARG A 7 24.67 20.18 -17.65
C ARG A 7 23.44 19.35 -17.28
N PRO A 8 23.07 19.29 -15.98
CA PRO A 8 21.88 18.58 -15.55
C PRO A 8 20.65 19.13 -16.29
N GLN A 9 19.95 18.26 -16.95
CA GLN A 9 18.75 18.58 -17.73
C GLN A 9 17.70 19.23 -16.82
N ARG A 10 17.30 20.45 -17.14
CA ARG A 10 16.37 21.24 -16.32
C ARG A 10 14.98 20.58 -16.37
N ARG A 11 14.50 20.01 -15.25
CA ARG A 11 13.16 19.40 -15.13
C ARG A 11 12.11 20.35 -15.67
N SER A 12 11.14 19.80 -16.42
CA SER A 12 10.00 20.57 -16.89
C SER A 12 9.17 21.09 -15.69
N ARG A 13 8.35 22.10 -15.91
CA ARG A 13 7.47 22.66 -14.86
C ARG A 13 6.46 21.62 -14.36
N ALA A 14 6.01 20.71 -15.22
CA ALA A 14 5.12 19.60 -14.88
C ALA A 14 5.85 18.55 -14.01
N GLU A 15 7.06 18.15 -14.37
CA GLU A 15 7.88 17.21 -13.60
C GLU A 15 8.23 17.78 -12.20
N SER A 16 8.52 19.07 -12.11
CA SER A 16 8.77 19.75 -10.84
C SER A 16 7.50 19.79 -9.97
N LYS A 17 6.32 20.02 -10.57
CA LYS A 17 5.05 20.00 -9.85
C LYS A 17 4.73 18.61 -9.32
N GLU A 18 4.89 17.57 -10.12
CA GLU A 18 4.66 16.18 -9.68
C GLU A 18 5.65 15.75 -8.60
N ALA A 19 6.93 16.10 -8.72
CA ALA A 19 7.94 15.82 -7.69
C ALA A 19 7.59 16.47 -6.35
N THR A 20 7.08 17.71 -6.36
CA THR A 20 6.60 18.39 -5.14
C THR A 20 5.43 17.65 -4.50
N LYS A 21 4.44 17.24 -5.32
CA LYS A 21 3.28 16.48 -4.85
C LYS A 21 3.72 15.17 -4.20
N GLN A 22 4.59 14.41 -4.84
CA GLN A 22 5.10 13.14 -4.32
C GLN A 22 5.86 13.31 -3.00
N ALA A 23 6.70 14.34 -2.89
CA ALA A 23 7.43 14.63 -1.65
C ALA A 23 6.48 14.99 -0.49
N LEU A 24 5.42 15.75 -0.76
CA LEU A 24 4.39 16.06 0.24
C LEU A 24 3.62 14.81 0.66
N LEU A 25 3.20 13.96 -0.29
CA LEU A 25 2.50 12.71 0.01
C LEU A 25 3.36 11.77 0.87
N TYR A 26 4.64 11.62 0.51
CA TYR A 26 5.58 10.82 1.29
C TYR A 26 5.78 11.37 2.71
N ALA A 27 6.02 12.66 2.85
CA ALA A 27 6.16 13.32 4.15
C ALA A 27 4.88 13.14 5.01
N GLY A 28 3.71 13.32 4.40
CA GLY A 28 2.43 13.12 5.09
C GLY A 28 2.21 11.69 5.56
N LEU A 29 2.60 10.70 4.75
CA LEU A 29 2.52 9.31 5.14
C LEU A 29 3.43 9.00 6.34
N ILE A 30 4.66 9.50 6.33
CA ILE A 30 5.59 9.34 7.46
C ILE A 30 5.04 10.00 8.73
N GLU A 31 4.55 11.23 8.63
CA GLU A 31 3.93 11.92 9.77
C GLU A 31 2.73 11.16 10.34
N LEU A 32 1.88 10.61 9.47
CA LEU A 32 0.75 9.76 9.88
C LEU A 32 1.19 8.50 10.63
N VAL A 33 2.24 7.85 10.12
CA VAL A 33 2.76 6.62 10.70
C VAL A 33 3.39 6.86 12.07
N GLU A 34 4.18 7.94 12.20
CA GLU A 34 4.91 8.29 13.42
C GLU A 34 3.98 8.86 14.51
N HIS A 35 3.03 9.70 14.13
CA HIS A 35 2.27 10.52 15.07
C HIS A 35 0.76 10.26 15.09
N GLY A 36 0.24 9.48 14.13
CA GLY A 36 -1.20 9.27 13.97
C GLY A 36 -1.90 10.43 13.22
N LEU A 37 -3.21 10.30 12.97
CA LEU A 37 -3.97 11.28 12.16
C LEU A 37 -4.14 12.65 12.82
N ASP A 38 -4.14 12.74 14.13
CA ASP A 38 -4.46 13.99 14.85
C ASP A 38 -3.21 14.88 15.04
N ALA A 39 -2.03 14.29 14.97
CA ALA A 39 -0.79 14.96 15.35
C ALA A 39 -0.08 15.76 14.25
N PRO A 40 -0.07 15.35 12.95
CA PRO A 40 0.73 16.07 11.98
C PRO A 40 0.10 17.42 11.65
N SER A 41 0.79 18.50 11.97
CA SER A 41 0.44 19.81 11.47
C SER A 41 0.87 19.97 10.01
N LEU A 42 0.19 20.84 9.24
CA LEU A 42 0.62 21.17 7.88
C LEU A 42 2.05 21.70 7.85
N ASP A 43 2.47 22.39 8.93
CA ASP A 43 3.84 22.91 9.05
C ASP A 43 4.86 21.78 9.19
N ALA A 44 4.57 20.74 9.98
CA ALA A 44 5.43 19.57 10.11
C ALA A 44 5.57 18.82 8.78
N ILE A 45 4.45 18.59 8.08
CA ILE A 45 4.44 17.94 6.77
C ILE A 45 5.25 18.75 5.75
N CYS A 46 5.02 20.08 5.66
CA CYS A 46 5.74 20.94 4.73
C CYS A 46 7.24 21.00 5.06
N ALA A 47 7.59 21.10 6.34
CA ALA A 47 9.00 21.11 6.78
C ALA A 47 9.71 19.80 6.43
N ARG A 48 9.08 18.65 6.71
CA ARG A 48 9.64 17.34 6.36
C ARG A 48 9.80 17.17 4.85
N ALA A 49 8.85 17.66 4.07
CA ALA A 49 8.91 17.61 2.60
C ALA A 49 9.91 18.60 1.98
N GLY A 50 10.39 19.58 2.74
CA GLY A 50 11.26 20.66 2.25
C GLY A 50 10.52 21.73 1.43
N TYR A 51 9.22 21.92 1.68
CA TYR A 51 8.36 22.85 0.95
C TYR A 51 7.61 23.81 1.88
N THR A 52 7.06 24.87 1.29
CA THR A 52 6.25 25.87 2.01
C THR A 52 4.75 25.49 2.01
N ARG A 53 3.96 26.08 2.93
CA ARG A 53 2.48 25.98 2.91
C ARG A 53 1.91 26.47 1.58
N GLY A 54 2.49 27.47 0.94
CA GLY A 54 2.06 27.93 -0.38
C GLY A 54 2.17 26.82 -1.44
N ALA A 55 3.28 26.06 -1.42
CA ALA A 55 3.45 24.91 -2.32
C ALA A 55 2.44 23.78 -2.02
N PHE A 56 2.09 23.55 -0.75
CA PHE A 56 1.04 22.61 -0.35
C PHE A 56 -0.31 22.96 -0.99
N TYR A 57 -0.76 24.21 -0.86
CA TYR A 57 -2.06 24.66 -1.39
C TYR A 57 -2.14 24.73 -2.90
N VAL A 58 -1.03 24.60 -3.63
CA VAL A 58 -1.02 24.38 -5.09
C VAL A 58 -1.54 22.99 -5.47
N HIS A 59 -1.43 22.01 -4.55
CA HIS A 59 -1.74 20.59 -4.80
C HIS A 59 -2.97 20.10 -4.07
N PHE A 60 -3.26 20.62 -2.87
CA PHE A 60 -4.31 20.13 -1.99
C PHE A 60 -5.14 21.30 -1.46
N LYS A 61 -6.46 21.12 -1.49
CA LYS A 61 -7.42 22.14 -1.08
C LYS A 61 -7.33 22.41 0.43
N ASP A 62 -7.28 21.33 1.19
CA ASP A 62 -7.26 21.34 2.65
C ASP A 62 -6.55 20.07 3.18
N ARG A 63 -6.55 19.93 4.50
CA ARG A 63 -5.92 18.80 5.19
C ARG A 63 -6.60 17.47 4.87
N ASP A 64 -7.92 17.44 4.78
CA ASP A 64 -8.68 16.22 4.55
C ASP A 64 -8.46 15.71 3.12
N ASP A 65 -8.51 16.60 2.13
CA ASP A 65 -8.16 16.31 0.73
C ASP A 65 -6.74 15.75 0.63
N PHE A 66 -5.80 16.31 1.36
CA PHE A 66 -4.44 15.82 1.41
C PHE A 66 -4.33 14.40 2.00
N PHE A 67 -4.98 14.12 3.13
CA PHE A 67 -4.90 12.78 3.73
C PHE A 67 -5.59 11.71 2.90
N VAL A 68 -6.68 12.05 2.22
CA VAL A 68 -7.28 11.15 1.23
C VAL A 68 -6.28 10.85 0.12
N ALA A 69 -5.58 11.86 -0.39
CA ALA A 69 -4.56 11.67 -1.43
C ALA A 69 -3.36 10.83 -0.95
N VAL A 70 -2.92 11.01 0.31
CA VAL A 70 -1.88 10.18 0.94
C VAL A 70 -2.31 8.72 1.00
N MET A 71 -3.52 8.46 1.46
CA MET A 71 -4.06 7.09 1.54
C MET A 71 -4.20 6.46 0.16
N ASP A 72 -4.72 7.20 -0.82
CA ASP A 72 -4.82 6.74 -2.21
C ASP A 72 -3.48 6.32 -2.79
N TRP A 73 -2.49 7.17 -2.61
CA TRP A 73 -1.15 6.92 -3.11
C TRP A 73 -0.52 5.69 -2.45
N ALA A 74 -0.58 5.58 -1.11
CA ALA A 74 -0.03 4.46 -0.35
C ALA A 74 -0.70 3.14 -0.73
N LEU A 75 -2.04 3.12 -0.76
CA LEU A 75 -2.81 1.92 -1.04
C LEU A 75 -2.69 1.48 -2.52
N THR A 76 -2.57 2.42 -3.45
CA THR A 76 -2.28 2.12 -4.86
C THR A 76 -0.89 1.48 -4.99
N GLY A 77 0.11 1.97 -4.25
CA GLY A 77 1.43 1.36 -4.21
C GLY A 77 1.41 -0.08 -3.71
N ILE A 78 0.65 -0.36 -2.65
CA ILE A 78 0.45 -1.72 -2.12
C ILE A 78 -0.24 -2.62 -3.16
N LEU A 79 -1.30 -2.15 -3.79
CA LEU A 79 -2.02 -2.90 -4.82
C LEU A 79 -1.10 -3.31 -5.97
N MET A 80 -0.34 -2.34 -6.51
CA MET A 80 0.62 -2.60 -7.60
C MET A 80 1.73 -3.56 -7.18
N ALA A 81 2.20 -3.44 -5.95
CA ALA A 81 3.26 -4.30 -5.44
C ALA A 81 2.79 -5.75 -5.23
N VAL A 82 1.57 -5.96 -4.78
CA VAL A 82 0.98 -7.31 -4.60
C VAL A 82 0.67 -7.96 -5.94
N LEU A 83 -0.04 -7.26 -6.82
CA LEU A 83 -0.55 -7.82 -8.07
C LEU A 83 0.45 -7.78 -9.23
N GLY A 84 1.58 -7.06 -9.08
CA GLY A 84 2.51 -6.77 -10.17
C GLY A 84 2.03 -5.59 -11.03
N ALA A 85 2.97 -4.81 -11.55
CA ALA A 85 2.65 -3.60 -12.34
C ALA A 85 1.88 -3.90 -13.62
N ASN A 86 2.09 -5.07 -14.23
CA ASN A 86 1.49 -5.49 -15.50
C ASN A 86 0.40 -6.56 -15.34
N GLY A 87 0.09 -7.00 -14.11
CA GLY A 87 -0.90 -8.05 -13.85
C GLY A 87 -0.51 -9.45 -14.36
N ASP A 88 0.75 -9.68 -14.70
CA ASP A 88 1.31 -10.95 -15.24
C ASP A 88 1.88 -11.88 -14.15
N THR A 89 1.68 -11.51 -12.91
CA THR A 89 2.11 -12.29 -11.74
C THR A 89 1.26 -13.58 -11.60
N ASP A 90 1.89 -14.67 -11.17
CA ASP A 90 1.17 -15.88 -10.74
C ASP A 90 0.63 -15.74 -9.32
N LEU A 91 -0.35 -16.59 -8.96
CA LEU A 91 -1.03 -16.53 -7.67
C LEU A 91 -0.08 -16.73 -6.49
N ARG A 92 0.83 -17.73 -6.56
CA ARG A 92 1.79 -18.02 -5.48
C ARG A 92 2.71 -16.84 -5.22
N SER A 93 3.25 -16.22 -6.28
CA SER A 93 4.10 -15.03 -6.18
C SER A 93 3.35 -13.83 -5.59
N ALA A 94 2.07 -13.65 -5.94
CA ALA A 94 1.25 -12.59 -5.36
C ALA A 94 0.99 -12.82 -3.88
N VAL A 95 0.64 -14.06 -3.49
CA VAL A 95 0.43 -14.46 -2.10
C VAL A 95 1.72 -14.30 -1.29
N ASP A 96 2.86 -14.71 -1.83
CA ASP A 96 4.15 -14.60 -1.14
C ASP A 96 4.57 -13.14 -0.91
N ARG A 97 4.40 -12.27 -1.91
CA ARG A 97 4.63 -10.82 -1.74
C ARG A 97 3.70 -10.21 -0.70
N PHE A 98 2.41 -10.55 -0.77
CA PHE A 98 1.43 -10.08 0.20
C PHE A 98 1.80 -10.53 1.62
N ALA A 99 2.14 -11.82 1.81
CA ALA A 99 2.62 -12.34 3.08
C ALA A 99 3.89 -11.61 3.56
N GLY A 100 4.84 -11.35 2.65
CA GLY A 100 6.06 -10.59 2.95
C GLY A 100 5.76 -9.20 3.49
N TYR A 101 4.86 -8.45 2.85
CA TYR A 101 4.46 -7.12 3.34
C TYR A 101 3.80 -7.17 4.71
N MET A 102 2.93 -8.17 4.94
CA MET A 102 2.27 -8.34 6.24
C MET A 102 3.27 -8.69 7.34
N VAL A 103 4.24 -9.59 7.04
CA VAL A 103 5.20 -10.11 8.04
C VAL A 103 6.35 -9.13 8.29
N HIS A 104 6.96 -8.59 7.26
CA HIS A 104 8.16 -7.74 7.42
C HIS A 104 7.82 -6.28 7.66
N ARG A 105 6.56 -5.88 7.43
CA ARG A 105 6.10 -4.50 7.52
C ARG A 105 6.95 -3.54 6.69
N GLU A 106 7.49 -4.05 5.62
CA GLU A 106 8.26 -3.30 4.65
C GLU A 106 7.35 -3.00 3.44
N TRP A 107 6.77 -1.81 3.46
CA TRP A 107 5.78 -1.41 2.47
C TRP A 107 6.43 -0.75 1.27
N PRO A 108 5.98 -1.00 0.04
CA PRO A 108 6.63 -0.52 -1.17
C PRO A 108 6.81 0.98 -1.25
N VAL A 109 5.95 1.73 -0.56
CA VAL A 109 5.94 3.21 -0.59
C VAL A 109 6.56 3.82 0.65
N VAL A 110 6.46 3.12 1.79
CA VAL A 110 6.85 3.65 3.10
C VAL A 110 8.18 3.08 3.58
N GLY A 111 8.65 1.97 2.97
CA GLY A 111 9.82 1.25 3.46
C GLY A 111 9.54 0.52 4.78
N LYS A 112 10.56 0.43 5.64
CA LYS A 112 10.47 -0.24 6.95
C LYS A 112 9.83 0.64 8.02
N TYR A 113 8.59 1.00 7.83
CA TYR A 113 7.82 1.68 8.88
C TYR A 113 6.79 0.72 9.47
N PRO A 114 6.92 0.37 10.77
CA PRO A 114 5.91 -0.43 11.45
C PRO A 114 4.65 0.42 11.66
N ILE A 115 3.73 0.36 10.70
CA ILE A 115 2.40 0.94 10.90
C ILE A 115 1.68 0.03 11.91
N ALA A 116 1.47 0.52 13.12
CA ALA A 116 0.66 -0.19 14.07
C ALA A 116 -0.79 -0.26 13.57
N THR A 117 -1.32 -1.48 13.41
CA THR A 117 -2.65 -1.72 12.81
C THR A 117 -3.76 -0.99 13.53
N HIS A 118 -3.69 -0.87 14.86
CA HIS A 118 -4.68 -0.16 15.65
C HIS A 118 -4.72 1.33 15.32
N ARG A 119 -3.56 1.99 15.11
CA ARG A 119 -3.50 3.40 14.72
C ARG A 119 -4.10 3.64 13.33
N LEU A 120 -3.80 2.74 12.38
CA LEU A 120 -4.37 2.82 11.05
C LEU A 120 -5.90 2.63 11.09
N SER A 121 -6.37 1.63 11.83
CA SER A 121 -7.81 1.37 11.99
C SER A 121 -8.53 2.52 12.67
N GLU A 122 -7.96 3.10 13.73
CA GLU A 122 -8.49 4.27 14.41
C GLU A 122 -8.61 5.46 13.45
N ALA A 123 -7.57 5.70 12.68
CA ALA A 123 -7.51 6.74 11.68
C ALA A 123 -8.63 6.60 10.63
N ILE A 124 -8.78 5.40 10.07
CA ILE A 124 -9.81 5.08 9.08
C ILE A 124 -11.20 5.24 9.67
N CYS A 125 -11.42 4.78 10.91
CA CYS A 125 -12.73 4.80 11.55
C CYS A 125 -13.25 6.20 11.88
N ARG A 126 -12.39 7.21 11.98
CA ARG A 126 -12.77 8.60 12.27
C ARG A 126 -13.33 9.38 11.08
N SER A 127 -13.13 8.91 9.85
CA SER A 127 -13.55 9.60 8.64
C SER A 127 -14.34 8.67 7.71
N GLU A 128 -15.58 9.03 7.40
CA GLU A 128 -16.40 8.28 6.45
C GLU A 128 -15.74 8.25 5.05
N GLN A 129 -15.05 9.32 4.67
CA GLN A 129 -14.34 9.39 3.40
C GLN A 129 -13.15 8.40 3.38
N LEU A 130 -12.38 8.31 4.48
CA LEU A 130 -11.29 7.32 4.59
C LEU A 130 -11.81 5.89 4.65
N LYS A 131 -12.93 5.63 5.35
CA LYS A 131 -13.60 4.32 5.34
C LYS A 131 -14.00 3.89 3.94
N ALA A 132 -14.68 4.78 3.20
CA ALA A 132 -15.10 4.50 1.82
C ALA A 132 -13.89 4.20 0.92
N ARG A 133 -12.82 4.95 1.08
CA ARG A 133 -11.59 4.76 0.30
C ARG A 133 -10.87 3.47 0.65
N TRP A 134 -10.79 3.13 1.93
CA TRP A 134 -10.26 1.86 2.40
C TRP A 134 -11.03 0.67 1.82
N ALA A 135 -12.37 0.71 1.90
CA ALA A 135 -13.23 -0.32 1.34
C ALA A 135 -13.02 -0.48 -0.19
N GLU A 136 -12.88 0.62 -0.91
CA GLU A 136 -12.59 0.63 -2.35
C GLU A 136 -11.27 -0.08 -2.67
N VAL A 137 -10.22 0.18 -1.89
CA VAL A 137 -8.91 -0.48 -2.10
C VAL A 137 -8.99 -1.96 -1.78
N PHE A 138 -9.64 -2.34 -0.69
CA PHE A 138 -9.88 -3.76 -0.38
C PHE A 138 -10.60 -4.48 -1.50
N ARG A 139 -11.64 -3.87 -2.05
CA ARG A 139 -12.36 -4.39 -3.21
C ARG A 139 -11.42 -4.61 -4.41
N LYS A 140 -10.56 -3.64 -4.73
CA LYS A 140 -9.59 -3.75 -5.83
C LYS A 140 -8.56 -4.85 -5.61
N ILE A 141 -8.04 -5.00 -4.39
CA ILE A 141 -7.11 -6.08 -4.03
C ILE A 141 -7.81 -7.43 -4.19
N THR A 142 -9.00 -7.58 -3.63
CA THR A 142 -9.79 -8.81 -3.71
C THR A 142 -10.12 -9.18 -5.17
N GLU A 143 -10.56 -8.22 -5.98
CA GLU A 143 -10.82 -8.45 -7.41
C GLU A 143 -9.53 -8.83 -8.17
N GLY A 144 -8.41 -8.19 -7.85
CA GLY A 144 -7.13 -8.54 -8.45
C GLY A 144 -6.69 -9.96 -8.11
N LEU A 145 -6.76 -10.35 -6.84
CA LEU A 145 -6.47 -11.71 -6.38
C LEU A 145 -7.43 -12.72 -6.95
N ALA A 146 -8.74 -12.41 -7.03
CA ALA A 146 -9.73 -13.31 -7.62
C ALA A 146 -9.40 -13.64 -9.08
N ARG A 147 -8.94 -12.65 -9.88
CA ARG A 147 -8.46 -12.93 -11.24
C ARG A 147 -7.23 -13.84 -11.26
N LEU A 148 -6.34 -13.74 -10.29
CA LEU A 148 -5.20 -14.66 -10.18
C LEU A 148 -5.64 -16.07 -9.81
N VAL A 149 -6.61 -16.21 -8.91
CA VAL A 149 -7.23 -17.51 -8.55
C VAL A 149 -7.89 -18.15 -9.78
N MET A 150 -8.67 -17.40 -10.55
CA MET A 150 -9.31 -17.92 -11.78
C MET A 150 -8.26 -18.44 -12.78
N ARG A 151 -7.20 -17.68 -13.04
CA ARG A 151 -6.10 -18.13 -13.90
C ARG A 151 -5.39 -19.38 -13.38
N ALA A 152 -5.21 -19.49 -12.06
CA ALA A 152 -4.63 -20.67 -11.44
C ALA A 152 -5.56 -21.90 -11.53
N GLN A 153 -6.90 -21.71 -11.47
CA GLN A 153 -7.89 -22.75 -11.71
C GLN A 153 -7.87 -23.27 -13.17
N GLU A 154 -7.71 -22.35 -14.14
CA GLU A 154 -7.56 -22.71 -15.55
C GLU A 154 -6.31 -23.57 -15.79
N ARG A 155 -5.21 -23.32 -15.05
CA ARG A 155 -3.99 -24.12 -15.09
C ARG A 155 -4.03 -25.41 -14.25
N GLY A 156 -5.10 -25.64 -13.49
CA GLY A 156 -5.25 -26.80 -12.61
C GLY A 156 -4.44 -26.72 -11.31
N GLU A 157 -3.92 -25.55 -10.95
CA GLU A 157 -3.13 -25.30 -9.73
C GLU A 157 -4.01 -25.10 -8.49
N VAL A 158 -5.25 -24.68 -8.69
CA VAL A 158 -6.25 -24.40 -7.64
C VAL A 158 -7.53 -25.17 -7.92
N ARG A 159 -8.18 -25.63 -6.86
CA ARG A 159 -9.44 -26.38 -6.93
C ARG A 159 -10.53 -25.57 -7.64
N LYS A 160 -11.12 -26.15 -8.69
CA LYS A 160 -12.22 -25.53 -9.45
C LYS A 160 -13.50 -25.34 -8.65
N SER A 161 -13.66 -26.06 -7.53
CA SER A 161 -14.83 -25.97 -6.65
C SER A 161 -14.81 -24.72 -5.75
N LEU A 162 -13.65 -24.02 -5.63
CA LEU A 162 -13.55 -22.80 -4.86
C LEU A 162 -14.10 -21.61 -5.65
N ASP A 163 -14.91 -20.79 -4.99
CA ASP A 163 -15.28 -19.48 -5.50
C ASP A 163 -14.08 -18.55 -5.47
N PRO A 164 -13.65 -17.96 -6.61
CA PRO A 164 -12.44 -17.14 -6.67
C PRO A 164 -12.49 -15.89 -5.80
N HIS A 165 -13.66 -15.26 -5.65
CA HIS A 165 -13.81 -14.07 -4.82
C HIS A 165 -13.70 -14.44 -3.34
N ARG A 166 -14.35 -15.51 -2.89
CA ARG A 166 -14.23 -15.98 -1.49
C ARG A 166 -12.81 -16.43 -1.15
N ALA A 167 -12.12 -17.07 -2.10
CA ALA A 167 -10.71 -17.41 -1.91
C ALA A 167 -9.85 -16.14 -1.73
N ALA A 168 -10.06 -15.12 -2.57
CA ALA A 168 -9.37 -13.85 -2.46
C ALA A 168 -9.67 -13.10 -1.15
N GLU A 169 -10.93 -13.05 -0.73
CA GLU A 169 -11.35 -12.50 0.57
C GLU A 169 -10.65 -13.19 1.74
N SER A 170 -10.55 -14.54 1.68
CA SER A 170 -9.88 -15.33 2.70
C SER A 170 -8.38 -15.01 2.76
N ILE A 171 -7.69 -14.89 1.61
CA ILE A 171 -6.28 -14.49 1.53
C ILE A 171 -6.07 -13.14 2.22
N VAL A 172 -6.88 -12.15 1.88
CA VAL A 172 -6.78 -10.79 2.44
C VAL A 172 -7.05 -10.78 3.94
N THR A 173 -8.10 -11.48 4.38
CA THR A 173 -8.47 -11.58 5.79
C THR A 173 -7.38 -12.25 6.62
N MET A 174 -6.80 -13.34 6.12
CA MET A 174 -5.67 -14.01 6.79
C MET A 174 -4.46 -13.09 6.92
N GLY A 175 -4.11 -12.33 5.86
CA GLY A 175 -3.00 -11.40 5.89
C GLY A 175 -3.19 -10.28 6.92
N VAL A 176 -4.36 -9.66 6.92
CA VAL A 176 -4.69 -8.59 7.89
C VAL A 176 -4.74 -9.13 9.31
N GLY A 177 -5.31 -10.33 9.50
CA GLY A 177 -5.33 -11.01 10.80
C GLY A 177 -3.92 -11.32 11.32
N ALA A 178 -3.05 -11.84 10.47
CA ALA A 178 -1.64 -12.10 10.83
C ALA A 178 -0.91 -10.82 11.22
N MET A 179 -1.10 -9.74 10.47
CA MET A 179 -0.51 -8.43 10.79
C MET A 179 -0.98 -7.91 12.16
N HIS A 180 -2.26 -8.08 12.48
CA HIS A 180 -2.82 -7.69 13.79
C HIS A 180 -2.25 -8.54 14.93
N LEU A 181 -2.15 -9.85 14.73
CA LEU A 181 -1.60 -10.76 15.74
C LEU A 181 -0.11 -10.47 16.01
N GLN A 182 0.65 -10.09 14.99
CA GLN A 182 2.04 -9.66 15.19
C GLN A 182 2.17 -8.41 16.07
N ASP A 183 1.21 -7.48 16.05
CA ASP A 183 1.19 -6.35 16.98
C ASP A 183 1.07 -6.79 18.43
N THR A 184 0.54 -8.00 18.67
CA THR A 184 0.41 -8.62 20.00
C THR A 184 1.56 -9.58 20.33
N GLY A 185 2.60 -9.65 19.49
CA GLY A 185 3.79 -10.49 19.70
C GLY A 185 3.69 -11.90 19.12
N VAL A 186 2.62 -12.24 18.39
CA VAL A 186 2.49 -13.55 17.72
C VAL A 186 3.17 -13.49 16.35
N ALA A 187 4.27 -14.23 16.19
CA ALA A 187 5.03 -14.22 14.92
C ALA A 187 4.51 -15.27 13.92
N PHE A 188 4.40 -14.86 12.67
CA PHE A 188 4.09 -15.74 11.53
C PHE A 188 5.23 -15.64 10.51
N PRO A 189 6.06 -16.70 10.32
CA PRO A 189 7.05 -16.71 9.26
C PRO A 189 6.39 -16.60 7.87
N GLN A 190 6.93 -15.75 6.98
CA GLN A 190 6.38 -15.52 5.65
C GLN A 190 6.15 -16.82 4.89
N ALA A 191 7.17 -17.70 4.82
CA ALA A 191 7.07 -18.97 4.12
C ALA A 191 5.94 -19.86 4.63
N GLN A 192 5.72 -19.89 5.96
CA GLN A 192 4.64 -20.64 6.58
C GLN A 192 3.27 -20.05 6.21
N MET A 193 3.13 -18.74 6.20
CA MET A 193 1.90 -18.06 5.81
C MET A 193 1.57 -18.34 4.34
N THR A 194 2.55 -18.18 3.43
CA THR A 194 2.40 -18.52 2.02
C THR A 194 2.00 -19.99 1.83
N ALA A 195 2.69 -20.93 2.50
CA ALA A 195 2.39 -22.34 2.40
C ALA A 195 0.97 -22.67 2.92
N SER A 196 0.56 -22.08 4.04
CA SER A 196 -0.77 -22.30 4.61
C SER A 196 -1.88 -21.80 3.68
N VAL A 197 -1.72 -20.61 3.09
CA VAL A 197 -2.67 -20.07 2.12
C VAL A 197 -2.75 -20.98 0.90
N MET A 198 -1.62 -21.37 0.32
CA MET A 198 -1.59 -22.23 -0.87
C MET A 198 -2.20 -23.60 -0.61
N ALA A 199 -1.89 -24.22 0.52
CA ALA A 199 -2.48 -25.52 0.91
C ALA A 199 -4.03 -25.50 1.02
N LEU A 200 -4.61 -24.35 1.38
CA LEU A 200 -6.06 -24.18 1.40
C LEU A 200 -6.67 -24.05 -0.01
N LEU A 201 -5.88 -23.67 -1.00
CA LEU A 201 -6.32 -23.40 -2.38
C LEU A 201 -6.03 -24.55 -3.33
N GLU A 202 -4.95 -25.32 -3.09
CA GLU A 202 -4.47 -26.39 -3.97
C GLU A 202 -5.49 -27.52 -4.15
N ALA A 203 -5.41 -28.18 -5.30
CA ALA A 203 -6.31 -29.24 -5.75
C ALA A 203 -6.08 -30.58 -5.01
#